data_111203a9d9f0bfde5389925bdde10cc1
#
_entry.id   111203a9d9f0bfde5389925bdde10cc1
#
_cell.length_a   1.000
_cell.length_b   1.000
_cell.length_c   1.000
_cell.angle_alpha   90.00
_cell.angle_beta   90.00
_cell.angle_gamma   90.00
#
_symmetry.space_group_name_H-M   'P 1'
#
loop_
_entity.id
_entity.type
_entity.pdbx_description
1 polymer ?
#
loop_
_entity_poly.entity_id
_entity_poly.type
_entity_poly.pdbx_seq_one_letter_code
_entity_poly.pdbx_strand_id
1 'polypeptide(L)'
;MARYLGPKLKLSRREGTDLFLKSGVRAIDTKCKIETIPGQHGARRGRLSDYGVQLREKQKVRRIYGVLEKQFRNYYKEAARLKGNTGENLLALLETRLDNVVYRMGYASTRAEARQLVSHKAIVVNGVVVNIPSFTVKAEDVVSIREKSKTQARIVAALELAEQREKPVWVEVDNKKMEGVFKRIPERSDLSAEINEQLIVELYSK
;
A
#
# COMPACT_ATOMS: atom_id res chain seq x y z
N MET A 1 13.03 7.97 -7.07
CA MET A 1 13.06 6.61 -6.51
C MET A 1 12.60 5.59 -7.54
N ALA A 2 13.33 4.47 -7.70
CA ALA A 2 12.95 3.40 -8.62
C ALA A 2 11.61 2.76 -8.21
N ARG A 3 10.80 2.32 -9.18
CA ARG A 3 9.49 1.67 -8.99
C ARG A 3 9.25 0.64 -10.08
N TYR A 4 8.30 -0.26 -9.86
CA TYR A 4 7.85 -1.18 -10.89
C TYR A 4 6.98 -0.44 -11.93
N LEU A 5 7.37 -0.51 -13.21
CA LEU A 5 6.69 0.15 -14.33
C LEU A 5 5.95 -0.84 -15.25
N GLY A 6 6.11 -2.13 -15.02
CA GLY A 6 5.50 -3.17 -15.82
C GLY A 6 3.98 -3.33 -15.63
N PRO A 7 3.37 -4.33 -16.30
CA PRO A 7 1.93 -4.57 -16.26
C PRO A 7 1.45 -4.99 -14.87
N LYS A 8 0.63 -4.15 -14.22
CA LYS A 8 0.18 -4.34 -12.84
C LYS A 8 -0.75 -5.54 -12.66
N LEU A 9 -1.66 -5.79 -13.60
CA LEU A 9 -2.58 -6.94 -13.52
C LEU A 9 -1.86 -8.30 -13.58
N LYS A 10 -0.68 -8.37 -14.22
CA LYS A 10 0.18 -9.56 -14.13
C LYS A 10 0.58 -9.89 -12.70
N LEU A 11 0.78 -8.86 -11.87
CA LEU A 11 1.17 -9.05 -10.46
C LEU A 11 0.01 -9.65 -9.67
N SER A 12 -1.21 -9.10 -9.78
CA SER A 12 -2.40 -9.64 -9.12
C SER A 12 -2.68 -11.08 -9.57
N ARG A 13 -2.65 -11.35 -10.87
CA ARG A 13 -2.81 -12.72 -11.41
C ARG A 13 -1.75 -13.69 -10.90
N ARG A 14 -0.52 -13.24 -10.68
CA ARG A 14 0.56 -14.09 -10.15
C ARG A 14 0.31 -14.50 -8.70
N GLU A 15 -0.26 -13.61 -7.89
CA GLU A 15 -0.59 -13.90 -6.48
C GLU A 15 -2.00 -14.49 -6.32
N GLY A 16 -2.84 -14.45 -7.37
CA GLY A 16 -4.21 -14.98 -7.34
C GLY A 16 -5.19 -14.15 -6.50
N THR A 17 -4.81 -12.92 -6.14
CA THR A 17 -5.62 -12.00 -5.31
C THR A 17 -5.57 -10.58 -5.88
N ASP A 18 -6.57 -9.76 -5.56
CA ASP A 18 -6.50 -8.34 -5.89
C ASP A 18 -5.48 -7.63 -4.98
N LEU A 19 -4.47 -7.05 -5.59
CA LEU A 19 -3.45 -6.26 -4.90
C LEU A 19 -3.79 -4.76 -4.88
N PHE A 20 -4.99 -4.38 -5.30
CA PHE A 20 -5.47 -2.99 -5.37
C PHE A 20 -4.54 -2.06 -6.16
N LEU A 21 -3.89 -2.58 -7.22
CA LEU A 21 -2.93 -1.84 -8.04
C LEU A 21 -3.58 -1.01 -9.13
N LYS A 22 -4.88 -1.16 -9.34
CA LYS A 22 -5.72 -0.38 -10.26
C LYS A 22 -6.85 0.29 -9.48
N SER A 23 -7.40 1.37 -10.05
CA SER A 23 -8.57 2.03 -9.45
C SER A 23 -9.72 1.04 -9.25
N GLY A 24 -10.42 1.15 -8.14
CA GLY A 24 -11.53 0.26 -7.78
C GLY A 24 -12.84 0.49 -8.56
N VAL A 25 -12.86 1.35 -9.60
CA VAL A 25 -14.06 1.65 -10.41
C VAL A 25 -14.69 0.41 -11.05
N ARG A 26 -13.87 -0.56 -11.43
CA ARG A 26 -14.34 -1.86 -11.94
C ARG A 26 -13.77 -2.97 -11.09
N ALA A 27 -14.53 -4.03 -10.88
CA ALA A 27 -14.06 -5.25 -10.22
C ALA A 27 -12.87 -5.87 -10.97
N ILE A 28 -12.00 -6.57 -10.26
CA ILE A 28 -10.79 -7.14 -10.87
C ILE A 28 -11.11 -8.24 -11.89
N ASP A 29 -12.17 -9.00 -11.68
CA ASP A 29 -12.61 -10.10 -12.55
C ASP A 29 -13.02 -9.60 -13.94
N THR A 30 -13.56 -8.38 -14.01
CA THR A 30 -13.87 -7.73 -15.31
C THR A 30 -12.63 -7.22 -16.04
N LYS A 31 -11.50 -7.06 -15.34
CA LYS A 31 -10.24 -6.54 -15.89
C LYS A 31 -9.28 -7.65 -16.33
N CYS A 32 -9.31 -8.79 -15.68
CA CYS A 32 -8.42 -9.91 -15.99
C CYS A 32 -8.92 -11.22 -15.39
N LYS A 33 -8.50 -12.34 -15.99
CA LYS A 33 -8.72 -13.69 -15.42
C LYS A 33 -7.74 -13.90 -14.26
N ILE A 34 -8.18 -13.57 -13.03
CA ILE A 34 -7.32 -13.59 -11.84
C ILE A 34 -6.83 -15.01 -11.50
N GLU A 35 -7.65 -16.03 -11.77
CA GLU A 35 -7.33 -17.43 -11.50
C GLU A 35 -6.19 -17.98 -12.37
N THR A 36 -5.93 -17.36 -13.50
CA THR A 36 -4.92 -17.82 -14.45
C THR A 36 -3.59 -17.13 -14.23
N ILE A 37 -2.57 -17.88 -13.80
CA ILE A 37 -1.21 -17.35 -13.65
C ILE A 37 -0.71 -16.83 -15.01
N PRO A 38 -0.03 -15.68 -15.06
CA PRO A 38 0.49 -15.14 -16.32
C PRO A 38 1.64 -16.01 -16.85
N GLY A 39 1.69 -16.18 -18.16
CA GLY A 39 2.72 -16.94 -18.88
C GLY A 39 2.13 -18.09 -19.71
N GLN A 40 2.97 -18.70 -20.55
CA GLN A 40 2.58 -19.77 -21.47
C GLN A 40 2.00 -21.00 -20.74
N HIS A 41 2.55 -21.33 -19.57
CA HIS A 41 2.15 -22.48 -18.76
C HIS A 41 1.26 -22.12 -17.56
N GLY A 42 0.58 -20.96 -17.60
CA GLY A 42 -0.21 -20.44 -16.50
C GLY A 42 -1.40 -21.31 -16.06
N ALA A 43 -1.89 -22.20 -16.92
CA ALA A 43 -2.94 -23.15 -16.59
C ALA A 43 -2.43 -24.31 -15.68
N ARG A 44 -1.13 -24.60 -15.69
CA ARG A 44 -0.53 -25.67 -14.89
C ARG A 44 -0.14 -25.13 -13.53
N ARG A 45 -0.88 -25.51 -12.48
CA ARG A 45 -0.54 -25.19 -11.08
C ARG A 45 0.08 -26.42 -10.44
N GLY A 46 1.40 -26.35 -10.18
CA GLY A 46 2.06 -27.31 -9.30
C GLY A 46 1.86 -26.96 -7.83
N ARG A 47 2.03 -27.97 -6.94
CA ARG A 47 2.08 -27.74 -5.50
C ARG A 47 3.28 -26.83 -5.16
N LEU A 48 3.02 -25.78 -4.40
CA LEU A 48 4.09 -24.91 -3.91
C LEU A 48 4.83 -25.61 -2.76
N SER A 49 6.16 -25.48 -2.76
CA SER A 49 6.97 -25.81 -1.58
C SER A 49 6.77 -24.77 -0.49
N ASP A 50 7.15 -25.07 0.75
CA ASP A 50 7.07 -24.12 1.87
C ASP A 50 7.82 -22.82 1.57
N TYR A 51 9.02 -22.93 0.99
CA TYR A 51 9.75 -21.77 0.49
C TYR A 51 8.93 -20.98 -0.56
N GLY A 52 8.26 -21.69 -1.46
CA GLY A 52 7.42 -21.08 -2.48
C GLY A 52 6.26 -20.29 -1.87
N VAL A 53 5.60 -20.83 -0.84
CA VAL A 53 4.51 -20.16 -0.11
C VAL A 53 5.02 -18.90 0.58
N GLN A 54 6.10 -19.01 1.35
CA GLN A 54 6.75 -17.89 2.03
C GLN A 54 7.17 -16.78 1.04
N LEU A 55 7.75 -17.18 -0.09
CA LEU A 55 8.16 -16.22 -1.13
C LEU A 55 6.94 -15.52 -1.75
N ARG A 56 5.85 -16.23 -2.02
CA ARG A 56 4.63 -15.62 -2.58
C ARG A 56 4.02 -14.61 -1.62
N GLU A 57 3.93 -14.93 -0.33
CA GLU A 57 3.40 -14.02 0.66
C GLU A 57 4.24 -12.75 0.77
N LYS A 58 5.57 -12.87 0.83
CA LYS A 58 6.46 -11.72 0.79
C LYS A 58 6.25 -10.87 -0.48
N GLN A 59 6.16 -11.52 -1.65
CA GLN A 59 5.96 -10.81 -2.91
C GLN A 59 4.60 -10.12 -2.98
N LYS A 60 3.54 -10.72 -2.43
CA LYS A 60 2.21 -10.16 -2.31
C LYS A 60 2.25 -8.84 -1.54
N VAL A 61 2.77 -8.86 -0.30
CA VAL A 61 2.86 -7.65 0.54
C VAL A 61 3.73 -6.59 -0.11
N ARG A 62 4.92 -6.94 -0.58
CA ARG A 62 5.83 -6.02 -1.27
C ARG A 62 5.16 -5.31 -2.46
N ARG A 63 4.34 -6.03 -3.22
CA ARG A 63 3.61 -5.52 -4.39
C ARG A 63 2.45 -4.62 -4.02
N ILE A 64 1.70 -4.96 -2.95
CA ILE A 64 0.61 -4.13 -2.41
C ILE A 64 1.13 -2.73 -2.08
N TYR A 65 2.26 -2.64 -1.36
CA TYR A 65 2.85 -1.35 -0.97
C TYR A 65 3.75 -0.73 -2.05
N GLY A 66 4.00 -1.42 -3.17
CA GLY A 66 4.82 -0.92 -4.26
C GLY A 66 6.29 -0.69 -3.90
N VAL A 67 6.80 -1.43 -2.92
CA VAL A 67 8.18 -1.32 -2.42
C VAL A 67 9.09 -2.30 -3.17
N LEU A 68 10.33 -1.91 -3.51
CA LEU A 68 11.33 -2.78 -4.11
C LEU A 68 12.06 -3.64 -3.05
N GLU A 69 12.65 -4.75 -3.48
CA GLU A 69 13.22 -5.77 -2.58
C GLU A 69 14.24 -5.21 -1.59
N LYS A 70 15.20 -4.41 -2.05
CA LYS A 70 16.21 -3.81 -1.17
C LYS A 70 15.57 -2.97 -0.05
N GLN A 71 14.59 -2.15 -0.42
CA GLN A 71 13.88 -1.29 0.55
C GLN A 71 13.00 -2.12 1.49
N PHE A 72 12.34 -3.16 0.98
CA PHE A 72 11.52 -4.05 1.80
C PHE A 72 12.36 -4.79 2.83
N ARG A 73 13.55 -5.28 2.43
CA ARG A 73 14.51 -5.89 3.35
C ARG A 73 15.01 -4.91 4.43
N ASN A 74 15.16 -3.62 4.10
CA ASN A 74 15.51 -2.61 5.09
C ASN A 74 14.37 -2.40 6.11
N TYR A 75 13.11 -2.39 5.67
CA TYR A 75 11.95 -2.36 6.58
C TYR A 75 11.90 -3.58 7.48
N TYR A 76 12.18 -4.78 6.95
CA TYR A 76 12.26 -5.98 7.77
C TYR A 76 13.35 -5.88 8.85
N LYS A 77 14.54 -5.43 8.49
CA LYS A 77 15.64 -5.24 9.47
C LYS A 77 15.25 -4.25 10.57
N GLU A 78 14.60 -3.16 10.22
CA GLU A 78 14.13 -2.19 11.19
C GLU A 78 13.01 -2.76 12.06
N ALA A 79 12.06 -3.49 11.49
CA ALA A 79 11.00 -4.18 12.24
C ALA A 79 11.54 -5.21 13.23
N ALA A 80 12.60 -5.94 12.85
CA ALA A 80 13.27 -6.90 13.73
C ALA A 80 14.08 -6.24 14.86
N ARG A 81 14.52 -4.98 14.67
CA ARG A 81 15.21 -4.20 15.71
C ARG A 81 14.24 -3.65 16.76
N LEU A 82 12.99 -3.39 16.37
CA LEU A 82 11.97 -2.87 17.28
C LEU A 82 11.47 -3.95 18.25
N LYS A 83 11.09 -3.55 19.46
CA LYS A 83 10.47 -4.46 20.43
C LYS A 83 9.08 -4.90 19.95
N GLY A 84 8.70 -6.13 20.24
CA GLY A 84 7.40 -6.71 19.89
C GLY A 84 7.47 -7.71 18.74
N ASN A 85 6.34 -7.97 18.10
CA ASN A 85 6.25 -8.90 16.99
C ASN A 85 6.82 -8.28 15.71
N THR A 86 7.84 -8.91 15.13
CA THR A 86 8.53 -8.44 13.92
C THR A 86 7.57 -8.28 12.73
N GLY A 87 6.62 -9.20 12.57
CA GLY A 87 5.65 -9.16 11.48
C GLY A 87 4.71 -7.97 11.60
N GLU A 88 4.17 -7.73 12.79
CA GLU A 88 3.30 -6.58 13.07
C GLU A 88 4.06 -5.27 12.90
N ASN A 89 5.27 -5.17 13.44
CA ASN A 89 6.13 -4.01 13.26
C ASN A 89 6.41 -3.73 11.78
N LEU A 90 6.64 -4.77 10.97
CA LEU A 90 6.85 -4.63 9.53
C LEU A 90 5.63 -4.01 8.84
N LEU A 91 4.44 -4.52 9.14
CA LEU A 91 3.19 -3.99 8.57
C LEU A 91 2.93 -2.55 9.03
N ALA A 92 3.14 -2.25 10.31
CA ALA A 92 3.03 -0.90 10.86
C ALA A 92 3.97 0.09 10.16
N LEU A 93 5.25 -0.28 9.95
CA LEU A 93 6.21 0.54 9.21
C LEU A 93 5.82 0.75 7.74
N LEU A 94 5.16 -0.21 7.11
CA LEU A 94 4.66 -0.06 5.73
C LEU A 94 3.42 0.83 5.67
N GLU A 95 2.54 0.78 6.67
CA GLU A 95 1.35 1.61 6.75
C GLU A 95 1.65 3.07 7.11
N THR A 96 2.71 3.35 7.89
CA THR A 96 3.11 4.72 8.25
C THR A 96 3.79 5.49 7.12
N ARG A 97 4.03 4.89 5.97
CA ARG A 97 4.60 5.59 4.81
C ARG A 97 3.63 6.62 4.25
N LEU A 98 4.14 7.81 3.92
CA LEU A 98 3.31 8.91 3.41
C LEU A 98 2.53 8.54 2.13
N ASP A 99 3.17 7.81 1.19
CA ASP A 99 2.47 7.36 -0.02
C ASP A 99 1.28 6.42 0.29
N ASN A 100 1.41 5.61 1.32
CA ASN A 100 0.33 4.74 1.78
C ASN A 100 -0.72 5.51 2.59
N VAL A 101 -0.32 6.40 3.50
CA VAL A 101 -1.25 7.24 4.28
C VAL A 101 -2.14 8.08 3.36
N VAL A 102 -1.56 8.72 2.34
CA VAL A 102 -2.30 9.49 1.31
C VAL A 102 -3.33 8.61 0.57
N TYR A 103 -2.99 7.34 0.27
CA TYR A 103 -3.93 6.39 -0.31
C TYR A 103 -5.03 5.99 0.68
N ARG A 104 -4.71 5.75 1.95
CA ARG A 104 -5.66 5.38 3.01
C ARG A 104 -6.63 6.51 3.33
N MET A 105 -6.19 7.76 3.24
CA MET A 105 -7.02 8.96 3.38
C MET A 105 -7.94 9.20 2.16
N GLY A 106 -7.75 8.45 1.07
CA GLY A 106 -8.62 8.56 -0.11
C GLY A 106 -8.22 9.62 -1.13
N TYR A 107 -7.11 10.33 -0.95
CA TYR A 107 -6.64 11.36 -1.88
C TYR A 107 -6.12 10.80 -3.21
N ALA A 108 -6.01 9.50 -3.33
CA ALA A 108 -5.62 8.81 -4.55
C ALA A 108 -6.37 7.49 -4.71
N SER A 109 -6.70 7.13 -5.94
CA SER A 109 -7.38 5.87 -6.25
C SER A 109 -6.47 4.63 -6.08
N THR A 110 -5.15 4.82 -6.16
CA THR A 110 -4.14 3.76 -6.00
C THR A 110 -2.90 4.27 -5.25
N ARG A 111 -2.16 3.37 -4.60
CA ARG A 111 -0.86 3.72 -3.96
C ARG A 111 0.16 4.28 -4.96
N ALA A 112 0.12 3.87 -6.23
CA ALA A 112 0.99 4.41 -7.26
C ALA A 112 0.67 5.87 -7.60
N GLU A 113 -0.60 6.23 -7.59
CA GLU A 113 -1.07 7.60 -7.75
C GLU A 113 -0.74 8.46 -6.53
N ALA A 114 -0.99 7.95 -5.32
CA ALA A 114 -0.59 8.59 -4.08
C ALA A 114 0.91 8.93 -4.08
N ARG A 115 1.74 7.96 -4.47
CA ARG A 115 3.17 8.17 -4.62
C ARG A 115 3.53 9.27 -5.62
N GLN A 116 2.78 9.37 -6.72
CA GLN A 116 2.96 10.44 -7.70
C GLN A 116 2.57 11.80 -7.12
N LEU A 117 1.45 11.90 -6.40
CA LEU A 117 1.02 13.13 -5.73
C LEU A 117 2.09 13.64 -4.77
N VAL A 118 2.63 12.76 -3.92
CA VAL A 118 3.73 13.10 -3.00
C VAL A 118 4.96 13.58 -3.78
N SER A 119 5.42 12.81 -4.78
CA SER A 119 6.63 13.16 -5.55
C SER A 119 6.48 14.49 -6.31
N HIS A 120 5.26 14.85 -6.71
CA HIS A 120 4.95 16.11 -7.41
C HIS A 120 4.65 17.27 -6.45
N LYS A 121 4.96 17.11 -5.14
CA LYS A 121 4.81 18.16 -4.13
C LYS A 121 3.35 18.64 -3.96
N ALA A 122 2.38 17.74 -4.15
CA ALA A 122 0.96 18.03 -3.96
C ALA A 122 0.50 17.81 -2.50
N ILE A 123 1.34 17.22 -1.66
CA ILE A 123 1.02 16.84 -0.27
C ILE A 123 1.82 17.72 0.71
N VAL A 124 1.13 18.11 1.77
CA VAL A 124 1.65 18.89 2.88
C VAL A 124 1.48 18.06 4.15
N VAL A 125 2.49 18.04 5.01
CA VAL A 125 2.45 17.43 6.34
C VAL A 125 2.78 18.51 7.36
N ASN A 126 1.89 18.75 8.30
CA ASN A 126 2.02 19.80 9.34
C ASN A 126 2.42 21.17 8.75
N GLY A 127 1.77 21.57 7.66
CA GLY A 127 2.05 22.86 6.98
C GLY A 127 3.28 22.86 6.05
N VAL A 128 4.10 21.79 6.03
CA VAL A 128 5.33 21.71 5.23
C VAL A 128 5.15 20.79 4.03
N VAL A 129 5.56 21.20 2.84
CA VAL A 129 5.49 20.40 1.61
C VAL A 129 6.50 19.25 1.68
N VAL A 130 6.02 18.02 1.60
CA VAL A 130 6.85 16.81 1.60
C VAL A 130 6.78 16.13 0.23
N ASN A 131 7.95 15.82 -0.36
CA ASN A 131 8.05 15.15 -1.66
C ASN A 131 8.69 13.77 -1.60
N ILE A 132 8.85 13.21 -0.39
CA ILE A 132 9.46 11.89 -0.15
C ILE A 132 8.36 10.88 0.13
N PRO A 133 8.04 9.95 -0.79
CA PRO A 133 6.96 8.96 -0.60
C PRO A 133 7.18 8.00 0.59
N SER A 134 8.44 7.78 0.97
CA SER A 134 8.81 6.94 2.13
C SER A 134 8.94 7.74 3.43
N PHE A 135 8.50 8.98 3.47
CA PHE A 135 8.43 9.75 4.71
C PHE A 135 7.55 9.01 5.70
N THR A 136 8.00 8.86 6.93
CA THR A 136 7.27 8.19 8.01
C THR A 136 6.37 9.20 8.71
N VAL A 137 5.06 9.01 8.59
CA VAL A 137 4.04 9.81 9.27
C VAL A 137 3.93 9.31 10.71
N LYS A 138 3.87 10.23 11.66
CA LYS A 138 3.71 9.96 13.09
C LYS A 138 2.26 10.13 13.51
N ALA A 139 1.90 9.58 14.67
CA ALA A 139 0.60 9.86 15.28
C ALA A 139 0.41 11.37 15.47
N GLU A 140 -0.81 11.83 15.27
CA GLU A 140 -1.27 13.23 15.31
C GLU A 140 -0.72 14.13 14.17
N ASP A 141 0.02 13.58 13.20
CA ASP A 141 0.41 14.34 12.02
C ASP A 141 -0.80 14.67 11.15
N VAL A 142 -0.89 15.93 10.74
CA VAL A 142 -1.91 16.45 9.83
C VAL A 142 -1.39 16.37 8.39
N VAL A 143 -2.08 15.62 7.55
CA VAL A 143 -1.75 15.45 6.13
C VAL A 143 -2.82 16.13 5.28
N SER A 144 -2.43 17.10 4.47
CA SER A 144 -3.36 17.85 3.63
C SER A 144 -2.88 17.95 2.18
N ILE A 145 -3.82 18.28 1.30
CA ILE A 145 -3.53 18.56 -0.10
C ILE A 145 -3.19 20.04 -0.23
N ARG A 146 -2.08 20.33 -0.93
CA ARG A 146 -1.65 21.70 -1.22
C ARG A 146 -2.74 22.46 -2.00
N GLU A 147 -3.03 23.70 -1.64
CA GLU A 147 -4.11 24.51 -2.24
C GLU A 147 -4.13 24.48 -3.78
N LYS A 148 -2.96 24.70 -4.40
CA LYS A 148 -2.81 24.64 -5.87
C LYS A 148 -3.16 23.30 -6.50
N SER A 149 -3.27 22.24 -5.71
CA SER A 149 -3.54 20.86 -6.17
C SER A 149 -4.96 20.40 -5.88
N LYS A 150 -5.71 21.10 -5.05
CA LYS A 150 -7.09 20.75 -4.66
C LYS A 150 -8.05 20.69 -5.86
N THR A 151 -7.83 21.50 -6.88
CA THR A 151 -8.66 21.59 -8.08
C THR A 151 -8.39 20.47 -9.10
N GLN A 152 -7.45 19.57 -8.85
CA GLN A 152 -7.13 18.48 -9.78
C GLN A 152 -8.28 17.47 -9.83
N ALA A 153 -8.88 17.27 -11.00
CA ALA A 153 -10.01 16.36 -11.23
C ALA A 153 -9.74 14.92 -10.73
N ARG A 154 -8.49 14.43 -10.83
CA ARG A 154 -8.11 13.10 -10.33
C ARG A 154 -8.22 12.96 -8.81
N ILE A 155 -8.00 14.05 -8.05
CA ILE A 155 -8.12 14.03 -6.58
C ILE A 155 -9.59 14.03 -6.19
N VAL A 156 -10.40 14.84 -6.86
CA VAL A 156 -11.86 14.87 -6.65
C VAL A 156 -12.47 13.51 -6.94
N ALA A 157 -12.16 12.91 -8.10
CA ALA A 157 -12.61 11.57 -8.45
C ALA A 157 -12.11 10.48 -7.49
N ALA A 158 -10.92 10.63 -6.91
CA ALA A 158 -10.40 9.69 -5.92
C ALA A 158 -11.14 9.78 -4.59
N LEU A 159 -11.52 10.99 -4.16
CA LEU A 159 -12.32 11.21 -2.95
C LEU A 159 -13.72 10.61 -3.09
N GLU A 160 -14.39 10.80 -4.24
CA GLU A 160 -15.69 10.18 -4.53
C GLU A 160 -15.62 8.64 -4.45
N LEU A 161 -14.55 8.05 -5.00
CA LEU A 161 -14.33 6.61 -4.89
C LEU A 161 -14.02 6.16 -3.45
N ALA A 162 -13.37 7.02 -2.66
CA ALA A 162 -13.03 6.72 -1.28
C ALA A 162 -14.25 6.73 -0.35
N GLU A 163 -15.29 7.48 -0.68
CA GLU A 163 -16.57 7.47 0.06
C GLU A 163 -17.28 6.13 0.00
N GLN A 164 -17.06 5.36 -1.06
CA GLN A 164 -17.61 4.01 -1.24
C GLN A 164 -16.79 2.93 -0.52
N ARG A 165 -15.65 3.28 0.07
CA ARG A 165 -14.77 2.34 0.77
C ARG A 165 -14.86 2.54 2.27
N GLU A 166 -14.67 1.47 3.02
CA GLU A 166 -14.51 1.56 4.46
C GLU A 166 -13.29 2.43 4.80
N LYS A 167 -13.52 3.47 5.60
CA LYS A 167 -12.44 4.34 6.08
C LYS A 167 -11.67 3.62 7.18
N PRO A 168 -10.34 3.60 7.13
CA PRO A 168 -9.55 3.03 8.20
C PRO A 168 -9.76 3.77 9.52
N VAL A 169 -9.85 3.04 10.62
CA VAL A 169 -10.12 3.61 11.97
C VAL A 169 -8.99 4.53 12.46
N TRP A 170 -7.77 4.30 11.99
CA TRP A 170 -6.56 5.05 12.41
C TRP A 170 -6.31 6.36 11.66
N VAL A 171 -7.18 6.71 10.70
CA VAL A 171 -7.15 8.01 10.02
C VAL A 171 -8.51 8.70 10.12
N GLU A 172 -8.48 10.00 10.29
CA GLU A 172 -9.67 10.86 10.20
C GLU A 172 -9.50 11.81 9.01
N VAL A 173 -10.53 11.97 8.20
CA VAL A 173 -10.44 12.75 6.96
C VAL A 173 -11.63 13.68 6.84
N ASP A 174 -11.35 14.98 6.72
CA ASP A 174 -12.30 15.99 6.28
C ASP A 174 -12.21 16.16 4.75
N ASN A 175 -13.15 15.55 4.03
CA ASN A 175 -13.20 15.58 2.58
C ASN A 175 -13.40 17.01 2.04
N LYS A 176 -14.09 17.91 2.77
CA LYS A 176 -14.33 19.28 2.34
C LYS A 176 -13.09 20.12 2.38
N LYS A 177 -12.32 20.00 3.45
CA LYS A 177 -11.03 20.71 3.62
C LYS A 177 -9.89 20.02 2.85
N MET A 178 -10.08 18.75 2.46
CA MET A 178 -9.03 17.86 1.92
C MET A 178 -7.83 17.78 2.88
N GLU A 179 -8.14 17.57 4.15
CA GLU A 179 -7.22 17.47 5.26
C GLU A 179 -7.55 16.24 6.09
N GLY A 180 -6.53 15.56 6.58
CA GLY A 180 -6.74 14.38 7.42
C GLY A 180 -5.69 14.28 8.50
N VAL A 181 -6.05 13.65 9.61
CA VAL A 181 -5.18 13.40 10.77
C VAL A 181 -4.85 11.91 10.83
N PHE A 182 -3.59 11.58 10.99
CA PHE A 182 -3.13 10.23 11.27
C PHE A 182 -3.16 9.99 12.78
N LYS A 183 -4.29 9.45 13.30
CA LYS A 183 -4.55 9.37 14.74
C LYS A 183 -3.58 8.49 15.51
N ARG A 184 -3.31 7.31 14.99
CA ARG A 184 -2.45 6.30 15.64
C ARG A 184 -1.78 5.38 14.62
N ILE A 185 -0.74 4.70 15.02
CA ILE A 185 -0.17 3.60 14.25
C ILE A 185 -1.19 2.45 14.23
N PRO A 186 -1.50 1.85 13.07
CA PRO A 186 -2.46 0.75 12.99
C PRO A 186 -1.94 -0.49 13.75
N GLU A 187 -2.83 -1.15 14.43
CA GLU A 187 -2.61 -2.45 15.07
C GLU A 187 -2.86 -3.58 14.06
N ARG A 188 -2.47 -4.81 14.40
CA ARG A 188 -2.67 -5.96 13.52
C ARG A 188 -4.16 -6.20 13.20
N SER A 189 -5.04 -5.97 14.16
CA SER A 189 -6.50 -6.09 14.01
C SER A 189 -7.11 -5.13 13.00
N ASP A 190 -6.49 -3.99 12.78
CA ASP A 190 -6.94 -2.97 11.82
C ASP A 190 -6.59 -3.34 10.36
N LEU A 191 -5.69 -4.30 10.18
CA LEU A 191 -5.17 -4.67 8.85
C LEU A 191 -5.84 -5.92 8.30
N SER A 192 -5.76 -6.09 6.97
CA SER A 192 -6.38 -7.23 6.30
C SER A 192 -5.88 -8.57 6.88
N ALA A 193 -6.82 -9.44 7.25
CA ALA A 193 -6.55 -10.80 7.70
C ALA A 193 -5.91 -11.69 6.59
N GLU A 194 -6.02 -11.28 5.32
CA GLU A 194 -5.44 -12.03 4.19
C GLU A 194 -3.91 -12.01 4.15
N ILE A 195 -3.27 -11.16 4.94
CA ILE A 195 -1.81 -11.07 5.01
C ILE A 195 -1.31 -11.98 6.14
N ASN A 196 -0.43 -12.92 5.80
CA ASN A 196 0.26 -13.74 6.78
C ASN A 196 1.72 -13.27 6.94
N GLU A 197 1.93 -12.35 7.86
CA GLU A 197 3.24 -11.76 8.14
C GLU A 197 4.24 -12.77 8.69
N GLN A 198 3.79 -13.83 9.36
CA GLN A 198 4.66 -14.88 9.91
C GLN A 198 5.46 -15.58 8.82
N LEU A 199 4.84 -15.88 7.67
CA LEU A 199 5.53 -16.48 6.53
C LEU A 199 6.65 -15.58 5.97
N ILE A 200 6.48 -14.25 6.09
CA ILE A 200 7.51 -13.29 5.67
C ILE A 200 8.68 -13.31 6.66
N VAL A 201 8.39 -13.36 7.95
CA VAL A 201 9.41 -13.45 9.01
C VAL A 201 10.22 -14.73 8.85
N GLU A 202 9.57 -15.87 8.66
CA GLU A 202 10.22 -17.16 8.43
C GLU A 202 11.12 -17.16 7.19
N LEU A 203 10.71 -16.50 6.11
CA LEU A 203 11.50 -16.40 4.90
C LEU A 203 12.83 -15.64 5.11
N TYR A 204 12.80 -14.56 5.89
CA TYR A 204 13.96 -13.72 6.13
C TYR A 204 14.84 -14.18 7.30
N SER A 205 14.35 -15.07 8.15
CA SER A 205 15.10 -15.64 9.27
C SER A 205 15.98 -16.84 8.88
N LYS A 206 15.86 -17.31 7.63
CA LYS A 206 16.68 -18.40 7.07
C LYS A 206 18.05 -17.95 6.62
#